data_f3e0803545fe04350abf928d554c751c
#
_entry.id   f3e0803545fe04350abf928d554c751c
#
_cell.length_a   1.000
_cell.length_b   1.000
_cell.length_c   1.000
_cell.angle_alpha   90.00
_cell.angle_beta   90.00
_cell.angle_gamma   90.00
#
_symmetry.space_group_name_H-M   'P 1'
#
loop_
_entity.id
_entity.type
_entity.pdbx_description
1 polymer ?
#
loop_
_entity_poly.entity_id
_entity_poly.type
_entity_poly.pdbx_seq_one_letter_code
_entity_poly.pdbx_strand_id
1 'polypeptide(L)'
;MLDFLMGLSEEDATFLSRIAIGFVVCLGAVIGSFLNVCIYRIPLGQSVSRPRSHCFSCGKTIPWYHNIPVLTWFILRGKCSNCRAPISFRYPVIEALTAILFLLVFQMWGNPALLGLNPLSIPELIPIFWLFVASTVVNVMIDIDYRILLDRISIGGTLLIFAVSAAFPILHGATGWFSGLLAAFGGAFFGFALGFAIAFLGERIFLQDAFGFGDVKWMMLFGALFGWVGLLWIMLLASFLGLAMGSGVLIYNRLKGLSDERAVAIPFGPALGLSALLWLFWGQALLTAFISLRSWVLMHEQGVLFCFVPLLCLMSAWLIFRIRMIRKYNREWMASEAEEGKSSAQVVHESEEEGGTSHV
;
A
#
# COMPACT_ATOMS: atom_id res chain seq x y z
N MET A 1 14.87 15.24 -30.56
CA MET A 1 15.46 14.21 -29.67
C MET A 1 15.32 12.79 -30.25
N LEU A 2 14.16 12.43 -30.78
CA LEU A 2 13.96 11.14 -31.49
C LEU A 2 14.86 11.01 -32.74
N ASP A 3 14.98 12.07 -33.55
CA ASP A 3 15.83 12.09 -34.76
C ASP A 3 17.33 11.94 -34.43
N PHE A 4 17.76 12.48 -33.31
CA PHE A 4 19.11 12.30 -32.80
C PHE A 4 19.39 10.84 -32.39
N LEU A 5 18.40 10.19 -31.75
CA LEU A 5 18.51 8.78 -31.33
C LEU A 5 18.46 7.79 -32.51
N MET A 6 17.77 8.14 -33.60
CA MET A 6 17.72 7.31 -34.83
C MET A 6 19.02 7.34 -35.64
N GLY A 7 19.95 8.27 -35.36
CA GLY A 7 21.27 8.36 -36.02
C GLY A 7 22.42 7.71 -35.22
N LEU A 8 22.15 7.17 -34.02
CA LEU A 8 23.17 6.54 -33.18
C LEU A 8 23.52 5.11 -33.68
N SER A 9 24.79 4.74 -33.58
CA SER A 9 25.17 3.34 -33.75
C SER A 9 24.56 2.47 -32.62
N GLU A 10 24.40 1.16 -32.87
CA GLU A 10 23.93 0.23 -31.84
C GLU A 10 24.83 0.24 -30.59
N GLU A 11 26.13 0.45 -30.76
CA GLU A 11 27.10 0.55 -29.65
C GLU A 11 26.84 1.82 -28.81
N ASP A 12 26.61 2.98 -29.45
CA ASP A 12 26.34 4.23 -28.77
C ASP A 12 25.00 4.16 -28.01
N ALA A 13 23.96 3.57 -28.62
CA ALA A 13 22.66 3.36 -28.00
C ALA A 13 22.74 2.46 -26.75
N THR A 14 23.52 1.37 -26.84
CA THR A 14 23.74 0.49 -25.67
C THR A 14 24.55 1.15 -24.56
N PHE A 15 25.54 1.96 -24.91
CA PHE A 15 26.32 2.73 -23.93
C PHE A 15 25.49 3.76 -23.21
N LEU A 16 24.67 4.55 -23.93
CA LEU A 16 23.76 5.52 -23.34
C LEU A 16 22.71 4.86 -22.44
N SER A 17 22.18 3.70 -22.83
CA SER A 17 21.24 2.92 -22.01
C SER A 17 21.86 2.49 -20.68
N ARG A 18 23.12 2.03 -20.67
CA ARG A 18 23.84 1.67 -19.43
C ARG A 18 24.05 2.87 -18.52
N ILE A 19 24.40 4.03 -19.08
CA ILE A 19 24.53 5.28 -18.29
C ILE A 19 23.18 5.66 -17.68
N ALA A 20 22.11 5.63 -18.47
CA ALA A 20 20.76 5.96 -17.99
C ALA A 20 20.31 5.02 -16.87
N ILE A 21 20.55 3.71 -17.00
CA ILE A 21 20.28 2.73 -15.93
C ILE A 21 21.06 3.07 -14.67
N GLY A 22 22.36 3.34 -14.77
CA GLY A 22 23.18 3.72 -13.62
C GLY A 22 22.66 5.00 -12.92
N PHE A 23 22.30 6.01 -13.72
CA PHE A 23 21.74 7.26 -13.20
C PHE A 23 20.40 7.02 -12.47
N VAL A 24 19.48 6.23 -13.04
CA VAL A 24 18.17 5.93 -12.44
C VAL A 24 18.33 5.15 -11.14
N VAL A 25 19.22 4.17 -11.08
CA VAL A 25 19.51 3.42 -9.84
C VAL A 25 20.07 4.34 -8.77
N CYS A 26 21.01 5.21 -9.09
CA CYS A 26 21.55 6.19 -8.14
C CYS A 26 20.47 7.17 -7.67
N LEU A 27 19.65 7.69 -8.59
CA LEU A 27 18.55 8.58 -8.28
C LEU A 27 17.55 7.91 -7.34
N GLY A 28 17.12 6.68 -7.64
CA GLY A 28 16.20 5.91 -6.82
C GLY A 28 16.76 5.63 -5.42
N ALA A 29 18.05 5.32 -5.31
CA ALA A 29 18.70 5.11 -4.02
C ALA A 29 18.76 6.41 -3.18
N VAL A 30 19.08 7.56 -3.79
CA VAL A 30 19.08 8.88 -3.13
C VAL A 30 17.67 9.26 -2.67
N ILE A 31 16.68 9.09 -3.52
CA ILE A 31 15.28 9.30 -3.14
C ILE A 31 14.90 8.34 -2.00
N GLY A 32 15.25 7.06 -2.06
CA GLY A 32 15.00 6.08 -0.99
C GLY A 32 15.59 6.51 0.36
N SER A 33 16.79 7.07 0.36
CA SER A 33 17.41 7.64 1.56
C SER A 33 16.61 8.82 2.13
N PHE A 34 16.06 9.68 1.25
CA PHE A 34 15.14 10.75 1.67
C PHE A 34 13.80 10.20 2.16
N LEU A 35 13.26 9.12 1.55
CA LEU A 35 12.03 8.49 2.04
C LEU A 35 12.17 7.98 3.48
N ASN A 36 13.32 7.46 3.88
CA ASN A 36 13.58 7.09 5.28
C ASN A 36 13.38 8.26 6.24
N VAL A 37 13.80 9.48 5.84
CA VAL A 37 13.55 10.69 6.62
C VAL A 37 12.06 11.04 6.68
N CYS A 38 11.36 10.93 5.54
CA CYS A 38 9.91 11.17 5.46
C CYS A 38 9.12 10.20 6.35
N ILE A 39 9.43 8.90 6.28
CA ILE A 39 8.77 7.84 7.07
C ILE A 39 8.88 8.12 8.56
N TYR A 40 10.03 8.57 9.02
CA TYR A 40 10.25 8.86 10.44
C TYR A 40 9.63 10.19 10.87
N ARG A 41 9.81 11.27 10.09
CA ARG A 41 9.51 12.65 10.54
C ARG A 41 8.06 13.08 10.29
N ILE A 42 7.46 12.65 9.18
CA ILE A 42 6.11 13.13 8.81
C ILE A 42 5.06 12.74 9.86
N PRO A 43 5.00 11.48 10.36
CA PRO A 43 4.03 11.11 11.39
C PRO A 43 4.20 11.87 12.70
N LEU A 44 5.43 12.29 13.01
CA LEU A 44 5.77 13.06 14.21
C LEU A 44 5.57 14.58 14.04
N GLY A 45 5.06 15.03 12.89
CA GLY A 45 4.90 16.46 12.59
C GLY A 45 6.23 17.25 12.46
N GLN A 46 7.36 16.55 12.30
CA GLN A 46 8.68 17.15 12.24
C GLN A 46 9.02 17.61 10.82
N SER A 47 9.87 18.64 10.72
CA SER A 47 10.39 19.13 9.43
C SER A 47 11.27 18.08 8.76
N VAL A 48 10.98 17.76 7.47
CA VAL A 48 11.80 16.84 6.66
C VAL A 48 13.14 17.45 6.21
N SER A 49 13.25 18.78 6.21
CA SER A 49 14.45 19.50 5.75
C SER A 49 15.42 19.86 6.87
N ARG A 50 14.95 20.06 8.11
CA ARG A 50 15.76 20.47 9.26
C ARG A 50 15.35 19.71 10.53
N PRO A 51 16.30 19.34 11.40
CA PRO A 51 17.76 19.40 11.24
C PRO A 51 18.29 18.40 10.21
N ARG A 52 19.59 18.51 9.86
CA ARG A 52 20.28 17.51 9.02
C ARG A 52 20.27 16.14 9.67
N SER A 53 20.47 15.08 8.88
CA SER A 53 20.56 13.72 9.37
C SER A 53 21.64 13.59 10.46
N HIS A 54 21.29 13.01 11.59
CA HIS A 54 22.18 12.86 12.75
C HIS A 54 21.98 11.48 13.39
N CYS A 55 22.98 11.03 14.12
CA CYS A 55 22.87 9.77 14.87
C CYS A 55 21.96 9.97 16.09
N PHE A 56 20.95 9.13 16.25
CA PHE A 56 20.02 9.21 17.38
C PHE A 56 20.68 8.98 18.74
N SER A 57 21.78 8.19 18.79
CA SER A 57 22.45 7.87 20.04
C SER A 57 23.44 8.92 20.50
N CYS A 58 24.18 9.60 19.59
CA CYS A 58 25.20 10.59 19.96
C CYS A 58 24.92 12.01 19.47
N GLY A 59 23.82 12.24 18.74
CA GLY A 59 23.45 13.55 18.24
C GLY A 59 24.34 14.13 17.13
N LYS A 60 25.46 13.46 16.79
CA LYS A 60 26.41 13.98 15.80
C LYS A 60 25.83 13.93 14.39
N THR A 61 25.94 15.02 13.64
CA THR A 61 25.52 15.14 12.25
C THR A 61 26.29 14.16 11.37
N ILE A 62 25.57 13.46 10.48
CA ILE A 62 26.15 12.51 9.54
C ILE A 62 26.74 13.31 8.37
N PRO A 63 28.06 13.19 8.08
CA PRO A 63 28.66 13.81 6.93
C PRO A 63 28.12 13.19 5.63
N TRP A 64 28.10 13.97 4.54
CA TRP A 64 27.50 13.56 3.27
C TRP A 64 28.07 12.24 2.71
N TYR A 65 29.38 12.01 2.88
CA TYR A 65 30.06 10.78 2.41
C TYR A 65 29.72 9.54 3.26
N HIS A 66 29.16 9.73 4.46
CA HIS A 66 28.57 8.64 5.26
C HIS A 66 27.04 8.53 5.06
N ASN A 67 26.50 9.24 4.09
CA ASN A 67 25.09 9.19 3.71
C ASN A 67 24.91 8.74 2.25
N ILE A 68 25.91 8.03 1.68
CA ILE A 68 25.79 7.41 0.37
C ILE A 68 24.88 6.19 0.53
N PRO A 69 23.72 6.18 -0.17
CA PRO A 69 22.71 5.16 0.05
C PRO A 69 23.24 3.76 -0.16
N VAL A 70 22.74 2.81 0.61
CA VAL A 70 23.10 1.38 0.60
C VAL A 70 24.57 1.14 0.93
N LEU A 71 25.49 1.73 0.18
CA LEU A 71 26.94 1.47 0.27
C LEU A 71 27.52 1.77 1.64
N THR A 72 27.16 2.92 2.22
CA THR A 72 27.73 3.34 3.49
C THR A 72 27.33 2.43 4.64
N TRP A 73 26.12 1.88 4.61
CA TRP A 73 25.70 0.93 5.63
C TRP A 73 26.59 -0.33 5.65
N PHE A 74 26.94 -0.87 4.48
CA PHE A 74 27.86 -2.01 4.37
C PHE A 74 29.30 -1.64 4.75
N ILE A 75 29.81 -0.49 4.30
CA ILE A 75 31.16 -0.01 4.65
C ILE A 75 31.31 0.18 6.16
N LEU A 76 30.29 0.76 6.81
CA LEU A 76 30.28 0.99 8.26
C LEU A 76 29.81 -0.24 9.06
N ARG A 77 29.52 -1.35 8.38
CA ARG A 77 29.00 -2.61 8.98
C ARG A 77 27.77 -2.37 9.88
N GLY A 78 26.86 -1.52 9.42
CA GLY A 78 25.63 -1.19 10.15
C GLY A 78 25.85 -0.44 11.46
N LYS A 79 26.92 0.33 11.62
CA LYS A 79 27.26 1.04 12.86
C LYS A 79 27.57 2.51 12.60
N CYS A 80 27.25 3.35 13.58
CA CYS A 80 27.62 4.77 13.51
C CYS A 80 29.15 4.93 13.48
N SER A 81 29.65 5.81 12.60
CA SER A 81 31.09 6.07 12.48
C SER A 81 31.71 6.71 13.72
N ASN A 82 30.92 7.39 14.55
CA ASN A 82 31.38 8.07 15.76
C ASN A 82 31.22 7.24 17.03
N CYS A 83 29.99 6.78 17.35
CA CYS A 83 29.70 6.11 18.65
C CYS A 83 29.50 4.60 18.51
N ARG A 84 29.59 4.02 17.30
CA ARG A 84 29.41 2.60 17.02
C ARG A 84 28.01 2.03 17.34
N ALA A 85 27.04 2.88 17.67
CA ALA A 85 25.66 2.46 17.85
C ALA A 85 25.12 1.78 16.57
N PRO A 86 24.29 0.73 16.68
CA PRO A 86 23.77 -0.01 15.53
C PRO A 86 22.81 0.84 14.72
N ILE A 87 22.89 0.74 13.37
CA ILE A 87 21.97 1.33 12.42
C ILE A 87 21.09 0.23 11.85
N SER A 88 19.77 0.41 11.91
CA SER A 88 18.80 -0.58 11.42
C SER A 88 19.04 -0.95 9.97
N PHE A 89 18.93 -2.24 9.64
CA PHE A 89 19.00 -2.77 8.28
C PHE A 89 17.83 -2.29 7.39
N ARG A 90 16.77 -1.78 7.99
CA ARG A 90 15.64 -1.19 7.28
C ARG A 90 16.06 -0.04 6.34
N TYR A 91 17.06 0.76 6.74
CA TYR A 91 17.53 1.90 5.93
C TYR A 91 18.03 1.47 4.54
N PRO A 92 19.03 0.61 4.41
CA PRO A 92 19.51 0.16 3.11
C PRO A 92 18.47 -0.65 2.34
N VAL A 93 17.53 -1.33 3.01
CA VAL A 93 16.43 -2.05 2.34
C VAL A 93 15.49 -1.08 1.62
N ILE A 94 15.06 0.00 2.27
CA ILE A 94 14.19 1.01 1.63
C ILE A 94 14.91 1.71 0.49
N GLU A 95 16.19 2.03 0.66
CA GLU A 95 17.02 2.64 -0.38
C GLU A 95 17.16 1.73 -1.61
N ALA A 96 17.49 0.47 -1.42
CA ALA A 96 17.62 -0.51 -2.49
C ALA A 96 16.26 -0.81 -3.16
N LEU A 97 15.19 -0.98 -2.37
CA LEU A 97 13.83 -1.20 -2.87
C LEU A 97 13.41 -0.04 -3.78
N THR A 98 13.60 1.20 -3.33
CA THR A 98 13.24 2.39 -4.12
C THR A 98 14.05 2.45 -5.40
N ALA A 99 15.36 2.14 -5.37
CA ALA A 99 16.20 2.08 -6.56
C ALA A 99 15.71 1.04 -7.56
N ILE A 100 15.35 -0.15 -7.10
CA ILE A 100 14.80 -1.23 -7.94
C ILE A 100 13.47 -0.81 -8.57
N LEU A 101 12.56 -0.25 -7.79
CA LEU A 101 11.25 0.19 -8.28
C LEU A 101 11.37 1.33 -9.30
N PHE A 102 12.30 2.27 -9.09
CA PHE A 102 12.59 3.34 -10.06
C PHE A 102 13.14 2.78 -11.37
N LEU A 103 14.04 1.80 -11.28
CA LEU A 103 14.57 1.10 -12.44
C LEU A 103 13.47 0.35 -13.19
N LEU A 104 12.59 -0.36 -12.50
CA LEU A 104 11.46 -1.06 -13.12
C LEU A 104 10.52 -0.10 -13.86
N VAL A 105 10.17 1.04 -13.25
CA VAL A 105 9.38 2.09 -13.91
C VAL A 105 10.11 2.59 -15.17
N PHE A 106 11.40 2.90 -15.06
CA PHE A 106 12.18 3.37 -16.19
C PHE A 106 12.23 2.35 -17.35
N GLN A 107 12.39 1.07 -17.03
CA GLN A 107 12.41 0.04 -18.04
C GLN A 107 11.05 -0.18 -18.72
N MET A 108 9.95 -0.07 -17.97
CA MET A 108 8.60 -0.22 -18.54
C MET A 108 8.18 0.92 -19.45
N TRP A 109 8.47 2.16 -19.08
CA TRP A 109 8.00 3.35 -19.80
C TRP A 109 9.09 4.05 -20.61
N GLY A 110 10.37 3.87 -20.26
CA GLY A 110 11.51 4.50 -20.93
C GLY A 110 12.19 3.60 -21.96
N ASN A 111 12.16 2.29 -21.81
CA ASN A 111 12.81 1.34 -22.74
C ASN A 111 12.01 0.04 -22.86
N PRO A 112 10.88 0.05 -23.58
CA PRO A 112 10.01 -1.12 -23.73
C PRO A 112 10.65 -2.29 -24.45
N ALA A 113 11.67 -2.04 -25.28
CA ALA A 113 12.37 -3.09 -26.04
C ALA A 113 13.17 -4.04 -25.15
N LEU A 114 13.64 -3.59 -23.96
CA LEU A 114 14.47 -4.38 -23.05
C LEU A 114 13.68 -5.44 -22.26
N LEU A 115 12.37 -5.25 -22.05
CA LEU A 115 11.55 -6.17 -21.26
C LEU A 115 10.38 -6.78 -22.02
N GLY A 116 10.09 -6.38 -23.25
CA GLY A 116 8.96 -6.89 -24.05
C GLY A 116 7.58 -6.62 -23.43
N LEU A 117 7.49 -5.74 -22.43
CA LEU A 117 6.35 -5.67 -21.51
C LEU A 117 5.31 -4.63 -21.86
N ASN A 118 5.59 -3.62 -22.71
CA ASN A 118 4.56 -2.63 -23.04
C ASN A 118 4.82 -1.86 -24.34
N PRO A 119 3.86 -1.81 -25.28
CA PRO A 119 3.97 -1.02 -26.52
C PRO A 119 3.74 0.50 -26.31
N LEU A 120 3.33 0.94 -25.12
CA LEU A 120 3.03 2.34 -24.82
C LEU A 120 4.21 2.97 -24.06
N SER A 121 5.30 3.25 -24.73
CA SER A 121 6.37 4.08 -24.15
C SER A 121 5.93 5.55 -24.14
N ILE A 122 5.57 6.05 -22.95
CA ILE A 122 5.29 7.46 -22.71
C ILE A 122 6.29 7.96 -21.66
N PRO A 123 7.52 8.33 -22.07
CA PRO A 123 8.59 8.71 -21.15
C PRO A 123 8.21 9.89 -20.25
N GLU A 124 7.29 10.73 -20.70
CA GLU A 124 6.80 11.89 -19.97
C GLU A 124 6.07 11.50 -18.67
N LEU A 125 5.54 10.29 -18.59
CA LEU A 125 4.85 9.78 -17.39
C LEU A 125 5.80 9.15 -16.36
N ILE A 126 7.08 8.91 -16.70
CA ILE A 126 8.05 8.31 -15.78
C ILE A 126 8.13 9.06 -14.43
N PRO A 127 8.24 10.41 -14.38
CA PRO A 127 8.30 11.14 -13.11
C PRO A 127 7.04 10.93 -12.27
N ILE A 128 5.87 10.79 -12.89
CA ILE A 128 4.60 10.56 -12.19
C ILE A 128 4.58 9.18 -11.55
N PHE A 129 5.02 8.15 -12.27
CA PHE A 129 5.11 6.81 -11.72
C PHE A 129 6.22 6.67 -10.66
N TRP A 130 7.34 7.39 -10.78
CA TRP A 130 8.34 7.48 -9.73
C TRP A 130 7.76 8.12 -8.46
N LEU A 131 7.00 9.21 -8.60
CA LEU A 131 6.33 9.85 -7.47
C LEU A 131 5.29 8.92 -6.84
N PHE A 132 4.52 8.20 -7.67
CA PHE A 132 3.55 7.20 -7.19
C PHE A 132 4.24 6.09 -6.40
N VAL A 133 5.31 5.51 -6.91
CA VAL A 133 6.09 4.46 -6.24
C VAL A 133 6.67 4.98 -4.93
N ALA A 134 7.32 6.15 -4.94
CA ALA A 134 7.91 6.76 -3.74
C ALA A 134 6.85 7.02 -2.66
N SER A 135 5.70 7.59 -3.04
CA SER A 135 4.61 7.87 -2.12
C SER A 135 3.97 6.59 -1.57
N THR A 136 3.87 5.54 -2.39
CA THR A 136 3.39 4.22 -1.96
C THR A 136 4.34 3.60 -0.94
N VAL A 137 5.65 3.63 -1.16
CA VAL A 137 6.65 3.15 -0.19
C VAL A 137 6.51 3.89 1.14
N VAL A 138 6.39 5.22 1.11
CA VAL A 138 6.22 6.02 2.34
C VAL A 138 4.95 5.64 3.08
N ASN A 139 3.79 5.59 2.39
CA ASN A 139 2.51 5.25 3.01
C ASN A 139 2.51 3.83 3.61
N VAL A 140 3.02 2.83 2.87
CA VAL A 140 3.14 1.46 3.36
C VAL A 140 3.98 1.39 4.63
N MET A 141 5.14 2.06 4.65
CA MET A 141 6.04 2.01 5.80
C MET A 141 5.49 2.77 7.00
N ILE A 142 4.80 3.89 6.78
CA ILE A 142 4.12 4.64 7.85
C ILE A 142 2.94 3.83 8.41
N ASP A 143 2.19 3.14 7.56
CA ASP A 143 1.07 2.32 8.01
C ASP A 143 1.54 1.10 8.84
N ILE A 144 2.67 0.49 8.48
CA ILE A 144 3.30 -0.57 9.29
C ILE A 144 3.70 -0.07 10.67
N ASP A 145 4.25 1.16 10.78
CA ASP A 145 4.79 1.69 12.02
C ASP A 145 3.74 2.36 12.91
N TYR A 146 2.85 3.13 12.30
CA TYR A 146 1.94 4.05 13.00
C TYR A 146 0.47 3.75 12.76
N ARG A 147 0.13 2.88 11.80
CA ARG A 147 -1.24 2.54 11.39
C ARG A 147 -2.05 3.75 10.92
N ILE A 148 -1.39 4.64 10.22
CA ILE A 148 -1.99 5.84 9.62
C ILE A 148 -1.60 5.96 8.16
N LEU A 149 -2.51 6.40 7.33
CA LEU A 149 -2.28 6.77 5.94
C LEU A 149 -2.31 8.28 5.79
N LEU A 150 -1.35 8.82 5.04
CA LEU A 150 -1.20 10.27 4.88
C LEU A 150 -2.24 10.83 3.88
N ASP A 151 -3.15 11.67 4.36
CA ASP A 151 -4.14 12.37 3.52
C ASP A 151 -3.49 13.20 2.41
N ARG A 152 -2.32 13.79 2.68
CA ARG A 152 -1.56 14.55 1.68
C ARG A 152 -1.15 13.70 0.48
N ILE A 153 -0.85 12.42 0.69
CA ILE A 153 -0.52 11.48 -0.39
C ILE A 153 -1.80 11.00 -1.08
N SER A 154 -2.82 10.61 -0.33
CA SER A 154 -4.05 10.06 -0.89
C SER A 154 -4.86 11.12 -1.64
N ILE A 155 -5.21 12.22 -0.99
CA ILE A 155 -6.00 13.30 -1.59
C ILE A 155 -5.15 14.13 -2.54
N GLY A 156 -3.96 14.56 -2.11
CA GLY A 156 -3.05 15.34 -2.96
C GLY A 156 -2.61 14.58 -4.21
N GLY A 157 -2.34 13.28 -4.07
CA GLY A 157 -2.06 12.40 -5.20
C GLY A 157 -3.24 12.30 -6.16
N THR A 158 -4.47 12.16 -5.67
CA THR A 158 -5.67 12.13 -6.53
C THR A 158 -5.83 13.42 -7.34
N LEU A 159 -5.66 14.58 -6.71
CA LEU A 159 -5.71 15.88 -7.40
C LEU A 159 -4.60 16.02 -8.46
N LEU A 160 -3.39 15.52 -8.15
CA LEU A 160 -2.30 15.47 -9.12
C LEU A 160 -2.65 14.57 -10.30
N ILE A 161 -3.23 13.39 -10.07
CA ILE A 161 -3.64 12.48 -11.16
C ILE A 161 -4.74 13.12 -12.02
N PHE A 162 -5.67 13.90 -11.47
CA PHE A 162 -6.63 14.66 -12.28
C PHE A 162 -5.93 15.64 -13.23
N ALA A 163 -4.96 16.39 -12.74
CA ALA A 163 -4.18 17.31 -13.58
C ALA A 163 -3.37 16.56 -14.65
N VAL A 164 -2.74 15.46 -14.28
CA VAL A 164 -1.98 14.60 -15.21
C VAL A 164 -2.90 13.99 -16.26
N SER A 165 -4.08 13.49 -15.89
CA SER A 165 -5.04 12.89 -16.83
C SER A 165 -5.64 13.90 -17.81
N ALA A 166 -5.74 15.16 -17.40
CA ALA A 166 -6.11 16.23 -18.32
C ALA A 166 -4.95 16.58 -19.29
N ALA A 167 -3.70 16.61 -18.80
CA ALA A 167 -2.53 16.88 -19.62
C ALA A 167 -2.15 15.71 -20.53
N PHE A 168 -2.30 14.49 -20.06
CA PHE A 168 -1.95 13.22 -20.73
C PHE A 168 -3.15 12.26 -20.74
N PRO A 169 -4.19 12.53 -21.57
CA PRO A 169 -5.41 11.70 -21.64
C PRO A 169 -5.13 10.23 -21.97
N ILE A 170 -4.05 9.98 -22.69
CA ILE A 170 -3.59 8.65 -23.08
C ILE A 170 -3.35 7.71 -21.88
N LEU A 171 -3.13 8.25 -20.68
CA LEU A 171 -3.04 7.47 -19.43
C LEU A 171 -4.27 6.57 -19.22
N HIS A 172 -5.44 7.02 -19.70
CA HIS A 172 -6.71 6.28 -19.64
C HIS A 172 -7.19 5.79 -21.02
N GLY A 173 -6.30 5.81 -22.04
CA GLY A 173 -6.69 5.50 -23.42
C GLY A 173 -7.66 6.51 -24.04
N ALA A 174 -7.74 7.73 -23.50
CA ALA A 174 -8.60 8.80 -23.96
C ALA A 174 -7.85 9.70 -24.96
N THR A 175 -8.60 10.34 -25.88
CA THR A 175 -8.02 11.20 -26.94
C THR A 175 -8.09 12.69 -26.62
N GLY A 176 -8.92 13.09 -25.66
CA GLY A 176 -9.11 14.51 -25.31
C GLY A 176 -8.90 14.78 -23.81
N TRP A 177 -8.49 15.99 -23.48
CA TRP A 177 -8.22 16.40 -22.12
C TRP A 177 -9.40 16.18 -21.16
N PHE A 178 -10.63 16.49 -21.64
CA PHE A 178 -11.86 16.35 -20.84
C PHE A 178 -12.22 14.86 -20.61
N SER A 179 -12.07 14.01 -21.62
CA SER A 179 -12.32 12.56 -21.49
C SER A 179 -11.31 11.88 -20.56
N GLY A 180 -10.04 12.32 -20.60
CA GLY A 180 -9.02 11.85 -19.66
C GLY A 180 -9.33 12.25 -18.21
N LEU A 181 -9.70 13.51 -18.00
CA LEU A 181 -10.11 14.01 -16.69
C LEU A 181 -11.35 13.28 -16.17
N LEU A 182 -12.36 13.07 -17.03
CA LEU A 182 -13.61 12.38 -16.67
C LEU A 182 -13.33 10.91 -16.31
N ALA A 183 -12.43 10.23 -17.00
CA ALA A 183 -12.02 8.87 -16.70
C ALA A 183 -11.35 8.77 -15.32
N ALA A 184 -10.42 9.69 -15.02
CA ALA A 184 -9.78 9.76 -13.71
C ALA A 184 -10.78 10.06 -12.59
N PHE A 185 -11.70 11.02 -12.82
CA PHE A 185 -12.74 11.36 -11.85
C PHE A 185 -13.70 10.19 -11.62
N GLY A 186 -14.14 9.51 -12.67
CA GLY A 186 -14.98 8.31 -12.57
C GLY A 186 -14.31 7.18 -11.80
N GLY A 187 -13.02 6.95 -12.06
CA GLY A 187 -12.22 5.98 -11.32
C GLY A 187 -12.07 6.34 -9.85
N ALA A 188 -11.78 7.62 -9.53
CA ALA A 188 -11.68 8.11 -8.17
C ALA A 188 -13.00 7.97 -7.41
N PHE A 189 -14.10 8.38 -8.05
CA PHE A 189 -15.45 8.25 -7.47
C PHE A 189 -15.80 6.79 -7.18
N PHE A 190 -15.53 5.90 -8.15
CA PHE A 190 -15.74 4.47 -7.96
C PHE A 190 -14.89 3.92 -6.80
N GLY A 191 -13.62 4.33 -6.72
CA GLY A 191 -12.72 3.91 -5.64
C GLY A 191 -13.20 4.35 -4.26
N PHE A 192 -13.62 5.62 -4.15
CA PHE A 192 -14.19 6.15 -2.92
C PHE A 192 -15.50 5.43 -2.57
N ALA A 193 -16.43 5.29 -3.51
CA ALA A 193 -17.73 4.66 -3.28
C ALA A 193 -17.59 3.19 -2.86
N LEU A 194 -16.71 2.44 -3.53
CA LEU A 194 -16.42 1.04 -3.18
C LEU A 194 -15.79 0.92 -1.79
N GLY A 195 -14.78 1.71 -1.49
CA GLY A 195 -14.12 1.72 -0.17
C GLY A 195 -15.08 2.11 0.94
N PHE A 196 -15.89 3.16 0.71
CA PHE A 196 -16.91 3.60 1.65
C PHE A 196 -17.99 2.53 1.86
N ALA A 197 -18.44 1.86 0.80
CA ALA A 197 -19.40 0.76 0.90
C ALA A 197 -18.84 -0.40 1.73
N ILE A 198 -17.56 -0.77 1.52
CA ILE A 198 -16.88 -1.81 2.30
C ILE A 198 -16.79 -1.42 3.78
N ALA A 199 -16.39 -0.17 4.08
CA ALA A 199 -16.30 0.34 5.44
C ALA A 199 -17.68 0.32 6.13
N PHE A 200 -18.70 0.90 5.48
CA PHE A 200 -20.06 0.99 6.00
C PHE A 200 -20.70 -0.38 6.23
N LEU A 201 -20.59 -1.30 5.25
CA LEU A 201 -21.14 -2.65 5.38
C LEU A 201 -20.35 -3.47 6.40
N GLY A 202 -19.03 -3.30 6.45
CA GLY A 202 -18.16 -3.96 7.43
C GLY A 202 -18.52 -3.60 8.85
N GLU A 203 -18.68 -2.30 9.15
CA GLU A 203 -19.14 -1.82 10.45
C GLU A 203 -20.52 -2.39 10.85
N ARG A 204 -21.46 -2.41 9.92
CA ARG A 204 -22.80 -2.99 10.15
C ARG A 204 -22.81 -4.50 10.35
N ILE A 205 -21.90 -5.24 9.71
CA ILE A 205 -21.83 -6.69 9.81
C ILE A 205 -21.06 -7.13 11.04
N PHE A 206 -19.90 -6.51 11.30
CA PHE A 206 -18.98 -6.93 12.36
C PHE A 206 -19.16 -6.15 13.66
N LEU A 207 -19.93 -5.06 13.66
CA LEU A 207 -20.13 -4.16 14.81
C LEU A 207 -18.82 -3.57 15.34
N GLN A 208 -17.83 -3.45 14.49
CA GLN A 208 -16.49 -2.89 14.74
C GLN A 208 -16.01 -2.15 13.49
N ASP A 209 -15.07 -1.23 13.67
CA ASP A 209 -14.41 -0.55 12.56
C ASP A 209 -13.64 -1.59 11.72
N ALA A 210 -14.26 -2.07 10.64
CA ALA A 210 -13.70 -3.14 9.81
C ALA A 210 -12.71 -2.64 8.75
N PHE A 211 -12.78 -1.34 8.39
CA PHE A 211 -11.98 -0.78 7.31
C PHE A 211 -11.60 0.67 7.59
N GLY A 212 -10.31 1.00 7.52
CA GLY A 212 -9.82 2.33 7.83
C GLY A 212 -10.26 3.37 6.79
N PHE A 213 -10.69 4.56 7.23
CA PHE A 213 -11.06 5.65 6.33
C PHE A 213 -9.85 6.15 5.49
N GLY A 214 -8.63 5.93 5.98
CA GLY A 214 -7.40 6.16 5.21
C GLY A 214 -7.32 5.28 3.96
N ASP A 215 -7.66 3.99 4.09
CA ASP A 215 -7.69 3.04 2.97
C ASP A 215 -8.72 3.46 1.90
N VAL A 216 -9.90 3.97 2.32
CA VAL A 216 -10.93 4.50 1.40
C VAL A 216 -10.37 5.63 0.54
N LYS A 217 -9.66 6.60 1.17
CA LYS A 217 -9.02 7.70 0.45
C LYS A 217 -7.90 7.21 -0.48
N TRP A 218 -7.19 6.17 -0.09
CA TRP A 218 -6.12 5.61 -0.91
C TRP A 218 -6.68 4.83 -2.10
N MET A 219 -7.81 4.12 -1.93
CA MET A 219 -8.55 3.51 -3.04
C MET A 219 -9.05 4.54 -4.05
N MET A 220 -9.42 5.76 -3.60
CA MET A 220 -9.76 6.87 -4.49
C MET A 220 -8.57 7.24 -5.40
N LEU A 221 -7.35 7.33 -4.86
CA LEU A 221 -6.14 7.57 -5.65
C LEU A 221 -5.88 6.44 -6.66
N PHE A 222 -6.00 5.19 -6.23
CA PHE A 222 -5.78 4.05 -7.13
C PHE A 222 -6.84 3.97 -8.23
N GLY A 223 -8.09 4.27 -7.90
CA GLY A 223 -9.16 4.38 -8.88
C GLY A 223 -8.90 5.50 -9.90
N ALA A 224 -8.43 6.66 -9.44
CA ALA A 224 -8.03 7.76 -10.31
C ALA A 224 -6.91 7.38 -11.28
N LEU A 225 -5.89 6.66 -10.83
CA LEU A 225 -4.70 6.30 -11.62
C LEU A 225 -4.94 5.10 -12.53
N PHE A 226 -5.55 4.03 -12.02
CA PHE A 226 -5.67 2.74 -12.72
C PHE A 226 -7.08 2.47 -13.26
N GLY A 227 -8.02 3.38 -13.02
CA GLY A 227 -9.42 3.18 -13.37
C GLY A 227 -10.11 2.12 -12.49
N TRP A 228 -11.41 1.93 -12.73
CA TRP A 228 -12.22 1.00 -11.93
C TRP A 228 -11.81 -0.48 -12.08
N VAL A 229 -11.38 -0.90 -13.28
CA VAL A 229 -10.91 -2.28 -13.52
C VAL A 229 -9.63 -2.55 -12.75
N GLY A 230 -8.63 -1.65 -12.87
CA GLY A 230 -7.37 -1.78 -12.13
C GLY A 230 -7.59 -1.81 -10.62
N LEU A 231 -8.49 -0.96 -10.12
CA LEU A 231 -8.83 -0.96 -8.70
C LEU A 231 -9.44 -2.28 -8.22
N LEU A 232 -10.34 -2.89 -8.99
CA LEU A 232 -10.92 -4.20 -8.62
C LEU A 232 -9.85 -5.29 -8.53
N TRP A 233 -8.89 -5.29 -9.45
CA TRP A 233 -7.75 -6.22 -9.39
C TRP A 233 -6.83 -5.94 -8.21
N ILE A 234 -6.55 -4.66 -7.92
CA ILE A 234 -5.77 -4.27 -6.74
C ILE A 234 -6.47 -4.76 -5.46
N MET A 235 -7.78 -4.60 -5.33
CA MET A 235 -8.55 -5.06 -4.19
C MET A 235 -8.55 -6.58 -4.06
N LEU A 236 -8.68 -7.30 -5.19
CA LEU A 236 -8.58 -8.76 -5.20
C LEU A 236 -7.20 -9.23 -4.71
N LEU A 237 -6.13 -8.69 -5.28
CA LEU A 237 -4.75 -9.00 -4.87
C LEU A 237 -4.50 -8.63 -3.40
N ALA A 238 -4.98 -7.45 -2.96
CA ALA A 238 -4.85 -7.01 -1.58
C ALA A 238 -5.54 -7.94 -0.59
N SER A 239 -6.69 -8.50 -0.97
CA SER A 239 -7.40 -9.47 -0.15
C SER A 239 -6.59 -10.77 0.03
N PHE A 240 -5.98 -11.28 -1.04
CA PHE A 240 -5.10 -12.46 -0.95
C PHE A 240 -3.82 -12.18 -0.16
N LEU A 241 -3.17 -11.04 -0.40
CA LEU A 241 -1.95 -10.66 0.34
C LEU A 241 -2.25 -10.39 1.81
N GLY A 242 -3.35 -9.70 2.11
CA GLY A 242 -3.79 -9.45 3.48
C GLY A 242 -4.09 -10.75 4.23
N LEU A 243 -4.76 -11.72 3.58
CA LEU A 243 -5.00 -13.05 4.13
C LEU A 243 -3.68 -13.80 4.39
N ALA A 244 -2.75 -13.77 3.44
CA ALA A 244 -1.44 -14.40 3.58
C ALA A 244 -0.61 -13.79 4.72
N MET A 245 -0.57 -12.46 4.79
CA MET A 245 0.11 -11.72 5.87
C MET A 245 -0.53 -12.01 7.22
N GLY A 246 -1.89 -11.99 7.29
CA GLY A 246 -2.66 -12.27 8.48
C GLY A 246 -2.44 -13.68 9.01
N SER A 247 -2.57 -14.66 8.13
CA SER A 247 -2.32 -16.07 8.49
C SER A 247 -0.87 -16.31 8.93
N GLY A 248 0.09 -15.65 8.28
CA GLY A 248 1.50 -15.74 8.66
C GLY A 248 1.77 -15.24 10.08
N VAL A 249 1.18 -14.09 10.45
CA VAL A 249 1.31 -13.54 11.82
C VAL A 249 0.63 -14.44 12.84
N LEU A 250 -0.55 -14.98 12.54
CA LEU A 250 -1.26 -15.90 13.44
C LEU A 250 -0.47 -17.20 13.68
N ILE A 251 0.07 -17.79 12.61
CA ILE A 251 0.91 -18.99 12.70
C ILE A 251 2.17 -18.69 13.52
N TYR A 252 2.85 -17.59 13.28
CA TYR A 252 4.03 -17.17 14.02
C TYR A 252 3.75 -16.99 15.51
N ASN A 253 2.66 -16.32 15.89
CA ASN A 253 2.26 -16.12 17.28
C ASN A 253 1.94 -17.45 17.96
N ARG A 254 1.24 -18.36 17.26
CA ARG A 254 0.91 -19.69 17.77
C ARG A 254 2.15 -20.53 18.00
N LEU A 255 3.12 -20.49 17.08
CA LEU A 255 4.39 -21.23 17.25
C LEU A 255 5.23 -20.70 18.41
N LYS A 256 5.11 -19.41 18.76
CA LYS A 256 5.80 -18.80 19.90
C LYS A 256 5.04 -18.90 21.23
N GLY A 257 3.86 -19.52 21.26
CA GLY A 257 3.04 -19.64 22.47
C GLY A 257 2.55 -18.28 23.00
N LEU A 258 2.52 -17.24 22.13
CA LEU A 258 1.96 -15.95 22.49
C LEU A 258 0.44 -16.10 22.51
N SER A 259 -0.18 -15.88 23.69
CA SER A 259 -1.63 -16.00 23.86
C SER A 259 -2.40 -15.10 22.90
N ASP A 260 -3.53 -15.63 22.38
CA ASP A 260 -4.41 -15.03 21.37
C ASP A 260 -5.06 -13.68 21.77
N GLU A 261 -4.88 -13.22 23.00
CA GLU A 261 -5.48 -11.98 23.52
C GLU A 261 -5.01 -10.69 22.85
N ARG A 262 -3.96 -10.75 22.03
CA ARG A 262 -3.58 -9.68 21.12
C ARG A 262 -3.76 -10.16 19.68
N ALA A 263 -4.99 -10.26 19.22
CA ALA A 263 -5.25 -10.24 17.79
C ALA A 263 -4.58 -8.97 17.23
N VAL A 264 -3.35 -9.13 16.74
CA VAL A 264 -2.59 -8.01 16.16
C VAL A 264 -3.39 -7.59 14.94
N ALA A 265 -4.15 -6.50 15.07
CA ALA A 265 -4.82 -5.91 13.94
C ALA A 265 -3.76 -5.61 12.88
N ILE A 266 -3.78 -6.37 11.79
CA ILE A 266 -2.80 -6.23 10.72
C ILE A 266 -3.27 -5.07 9.86
N PRO A 267 -2.44 -4.03 9.65
CA PRO A 267 -2.83 -2.93 8.80
C PRO A 267 -3.07 -3.45 7.37
N PHE A 268 -4.17 -3.06 6.75
CA PHE A 268 -4.51 -3.47 5.39
C PHE A 268 -3.72 -2.67 4.33
N GLY A 269 -3.28 -1.46 4.67
CA GLY A 269 -2.53 -0.58 3.78
C GLY A 269 -1.30 -1.22 3.12
N PRO A 270 -0.44 -1.99 3.82
CA PRO A 270 0.68 -2.67 3.19
C PRO A 270 0.27 -3.66 2.10
N ALA A 271 -0.80 -4.42 2.32
CA ALA A 271 -1.34 -5.33 1.30
C ALA A 271 -1.90 -4.54 0.10
N LEU A 272 -2.61 -3.45 0.37
CA LEU A 272 -3.18 -2.57 -0.65
C LEU A 272 -2.10 -1.87 -1.49
N GLY A 273 -1.07 -1.31 -0.85
CA GLY A 273 0.05 -0.66 -1.53
C GLY A 273 0.90 -1.62 -2.36
N LEU A 274 1.21 -2.81 -1.80
CA LEU A 274 1.93 -3.84 -2.54
C LEU A 274 1.13 -4.33 -3.76
N SER A 275 -0.18 -4.50 -3.62
CA SER A 275 -1.08 -4.87 -4.73
C SER A 275 -1.12 -3.81 -5.82
N ALA A 276 -1.10 -2.52 -5.46
CA ALA A 276 -1.03 -1.44 -6.42
C ALA A 276 0.30 -1.42 -7.19
N LEU A 277 1.43 -1.73 -6.54
CA LEU A 277 2.71 -1.91 -7.21
C LEU A 277 2.72 -3.14 -8.12
N LEU A 278 2.15 -4.26 -7.67
CA LEU A 278 2.00 -5.46 -8.51
C LEU A 278 1.14 -5.17 -9.73
N TRP A 279 0.03 -4.45 -9.57
CA TRP A 279 -0.80 -4.04 -10.70
C TRP A 279 -0.06 -3.08 -11.65
N LEU A 280 0.70 -2.14 -11.12
CA LEU A 280 1.51 -1.22 -11.92
C LEU A 280 2.46 -1.99 -12.86
N PHE A 281 3.14 -3.00 -12.35
CA PHE A 281 4.18 -3.71 -13.11
C PHE A 281 3.66 -4.90 -13.92
N TRP A 282 2.63 -5.59 -13.46
CA TRP A 282 2.14 -6.82 -14.10
C TRP A 282 0.66 -6.81 -14.44
N GLY A 283 -0.03 -5.67 -14.27
CA GLY A 283 -1.48 -5.58 -14.48
C GLY A 283 -1.92 -6.02 -15.87
N GLN A 284 -1.19 -5.65 -16.92
CA GLN A 284 -1.48 -6.07 -18.30
C GLN A 284 -1.29 -7.58 -18.48
N ALA A 285 -0.22 -8.14 -17.92
CA ALA A 285 0.03 -9.58 -17.98
C ALA A 285 -1.05 -10.38 -17.21
N LEU A 286 -1.45 -9.89 -16.05
CA LEU A 286 -2.52 -10.48 -15.24
C LEU A 286 -3.87 -10.43 -15.98
N LEU A 287 -4.19 -9.30 -16.61
CA LEU A 287 -5.40 -9.15 -17.39
C LEU A 287 -5.42 -10.09 -18.61
N THR A 288 -4.30 -10.17 -19.32
CA THR A 288 -4.16 -11.05 -20.48
C THR A 288 -4.28 -12.52 -20.07
N ALA A 289 -3.61 -12.92 -18.99
CA ALA A 289 -3.72 -14.28 -18.44
C ALA A 289 -5.18 -14.62 -18.03
N PHE A 290 -5.88 -13.66 -17.41
CA PHE A 290 -7.28 -13.83 -17.04
C PHE A 290 -8.19 -13.99 -18.27
N ILE A 291 -8.01 -13.16 -19.29
CA ILE A 291 -8.79 -13.26 -20.54
C ILE A 291 -8.52 -14.60 -21.22
N SER A 292 -7.26 -15.06 -21.26
CA SER A 292 -6.89 -16.36 -21.82
C SER A 292 -7.51 -17.51 -21.03
N LEU A 293 -7.47 -17.44 -19.68
CA LEU A 293 -8.10 -18.42 -18.81
C LEU A 293 -9.62 -18.44 -19.02
N ARG A 294 -10.26 -17.26 -19.10
CA ARG A 294 -11.69 -17.14 -19.36
C ARG A 294 -12.07 -17.79 -20.70
N SER A 295 -11.31 -17.53 -21.77
CA SER A 295 -11.58 -18.13 -23.08
C SER A 295 -11.44 -19.66 -23.04
N TRP A 296 -10.43 -20.18 -22.33
CA TRP A 296 -10.25 -21.60 -22.12
C TRP A 296 -11.41 -22.23 -21.33
N VAL A 297 -11.83 -21.55 -20.23
CA VAL A 297 -12.98 -21.96 -19.41
C VAL A 297 -14.27 -22.01 -20.22
N LEU A 298 -14.53 -20.97 -21.05
CA LEU A 298 -15.73 -20.92 -21.89
C LEU A 298 -15.74 -22.00 -22.97
N MET A 299 -14.57 -22.45 -23.45
CA MET A 299 -14.49 -23.58 -24.38
C MET A 299 -14.72 -24.95 -23.71
N HIS A 300 -14.58 -25.01 -22.36
CA HIS A 300 -14.76 -26.24 -21.57
C HIS A 300 -15.95 -26.14 -20.60
N GLU A 301 -17.01 -25.44 -20.99
CA GLU A 301 -18.11 -24.97 -20.13
C GLU A 301 -18.74 -26.02 -19.22
N GLN A 302 -18.89 -27.26 -19.70
CA GLN A 302 -19.65 -28.27 -18.93
C GLN A 302 -18.90 -28.79 -17.70
N GLY A 303 -17.57 -28.91 -17.74
CA GLY A 303 -16.76 -29.39 -16.61
C GLY A 303 -16.54 -28.35 -15.53
N VAL A 304 -16.35 -27.08 -15.93
CA VAL A 304 -15.99 -25.98 -15.03
C VAL A 304 -17.19 -25.50 -14.22
N LEU A 305 -18.37 -25.36 -14.84
CA LEU A 305 -19.62 -25.02 -14.15
C LEU A 305 -19.97 -26.03 -13.06
N PHE A 306 -19.80 -27.33 -13.33
CA PHE A 306 -20.07 -28.40 -12.34
C PHE A 306 -19.12 -28.31 -11.12
N CYS A 307 -17.91 -27.81 -11.25
CA CYS A 307 -16.96 -27.70 -10.15
C CYS A 307 -17.05 -26.37 -9.41
N PHE A 308 -17.19 -25.26 -10.13
CA PHE A 308 -17.10 -23.92 -9.53
C PHE A 308 -18.41 -23.44 -8.88
N VAL A 309 -19.58 -23.78 -9.44
CA VAL A 309 -20.87 -23.35 -8.86
C VAL A 309 -21.09 -23.97 -7.48
N PRO A 310 -20.89 -25.26 -7.26
CA PRO A 310 -21.01 -25.86 -5.91
C PRO A 310 -19.99 -25.28 -4.93
N LEU A 311 -18.75 -25.03 -5.38
CA LEU A 311 -17.71 -24.46 -4.54
C LEU A 311 -18.06 -23.03 -4.10
N LEU A 312 -18.56 -22.18 -5.02
CA LEU A 312 -19.04 -20.85 -4.70
C LEU A 312 -20.26 -20.89 -3.76
N CYS A 313 -21.18 -21.81 -3.97
CA CYS A 313 -22.33 -21.99 -3.07
C CYS A 313 -21.89 -22.42 -1.67
N LEU A 314 -20.93 -23.34 -1.55
CA LEU A 314 -20.37 -23.78 -0.27
C LEU A 314 -19.60 -22.65 0.43
N MET A 315 -18.79 -21.89 -0.31
CA MET A 315 -18.08 -20.73 0.24
C MET A 315 -19.05 -19.64 0.71
N SER A 316 -20.10 -19.37 -0.06
CA SER A 316 -21.13 -18.39 0.30
C SER A 316 -21.91 -18.84 1.54
N ALA A 317 -22.30 -20.11 1.59
CA ALA A 317 -22.98 -20.70 2.75
C ALA A 317 -22.08 -20.67 4.00
N TRP A 318 -20.80 -21.03 3.84
CA TRP A 318 -19.82 -20.95 4.93
C TRP A 318 -19.60 -19.51 5.42
N LEU A 319 -19.50 -18.54 4.50
CA LEU A 319 -19.36 -17.13 4.83
C LEU A 319 -20.58 -16.61 5.60
N ILE A 320 -21.80 -16.94 5.13
CA ILE A 320 -23.05 -16.58 5.82
C ILE A 320 -23.10 -17.20 7.21
N PHE A 321 -22.71 -18.47 7.35
CA PHE A 321 -22.62 -19.16 8.64
C PHE A 321 -21.63 -18.45 9.58
N ARG A 322 -20.42 -18.12 9.09
CA ARG A 322 -19.39 -17.40 9.86
C ARG A 322 -19.86 -16.00 10.28
N ILE A 323 -20.49 -15.25 9.39
CA ILE A 323 -21.07 -13.93 9.71
C ILE A 323 -22.16 -14.06 10.80
N ARG A 324 -23.03 -15.07 10.71
CA ARG A 324 -24.05 -15.32 11.73
C ARG A 324 -23.43 -15.68 13.08
N MET A 325 -22.40 -16.51 13.10
CA MET A 325 -21.67 -16.90 14.31
C MET A 325 -21.00 -15.68 14.97
N ILE A 326 -20.29 -14.86 14.18
CA ILE A 326 -19.61 -13.64 14.68
C ILE A 326 -20.64 -12.67 15.25
N ARG A 327 -21.77 -12.44 14.56
CA ARG A 327 -22.85 -11.59 15.06
C ARG A 327 -23.49 -12.11 16.34
N LYS A 328 -23.61 -13.43 16.50
CA LYS A 328 -24.11 -14.03 17.72
C LYS A 328 -23.12 -13.78 18.87
N TYR A 329 -21.85 -14.10 18.67
CA TYR A 329 -20.79 -13.91 19.64
C TYR A 329 -20.66 -12.43 20.10
N ASN A 330 -20.64 -11.49 19.15
CA ASN A 330 -20.55 -10.07 19.48
C ASN A 330 -21.77 -9.58 20.26
N ARG A 331 -22.98 -10.10 19.98
CA ARG A 331 -24.18 -9.77 20.76
C ARG A 331 -24.11 -10.30 22.19
N GLU A 332 -23.64 -11.52 22.36
CA GLU A 332 -23.48 -12.14 23.67
C GLU A 332 -22.43 -11.41 24.50
N TRP A 333 -21.33 -11.01 23.87
CA TRP A 333 -20.27 -10.24 24.50
C TRP A 333 -20.73 -8.84 24.93
N MET A 334 -21.42 -8.11 24.06
CA MET A 334 -21.99 -6.80 24.41
C MET A 334 -23.08 -6.89 25.49
N ALA A 335 -23.82 -7.97 25.52
CA ALA A 335 -24.81 -8.20 26.58
C ALA A 335 -24.11 -8.44 27.94
N SER A 336 -23.02 -9.22 27.96
CA SER A 336 -22.24 -9.45 29.18
C SER A 336 -21.57 -8.17 29.72
N GLU A 337 -20.99 -7.34 28.85
CA GLU A 337 -20.45 -6.04 29.27
C GLU A 337 -21.52 -5.10 29.82
N ALA A 338 -22.70 -5.11 29.22
CA ALA A 338 -23.82 -4.30 29.69
C ALA A 338 -24.36 -4.77 31.09
N GLU A 339 -24.27 -6.07 31.37
CA GLU A 339 -24.61 -6.63 32.68
C GLU A 339 -23.53 -6.31 33.72
N GLU A 340 -22.25 -6.45 33.38
CA GLU A 340 -21.14 -6.06 34.28
C GLU A 340 -21.15 -4.56 34.59
N GLY A 341 -21.43 -3.72 33.57
CA GLY A 341 -21.58 -2.28 33.81
C GLY A 341 -22.74 -1.91 34.74
N LYS A 342 -23.87 -2.63 34.65
CA LYS A 342 -25.00 -2.46 35.59
C LYS A 342 -24.66 -2.92 37.00
N SER A 343 -23.97 -4.06 37.13
CA SER A 343 -23.55 -4.58 38.43
C SER A 343 -22.56 -3.63 39.12
N SER A 344 -21.62 -3.07 38.36
CA SER A 344 -20.64 -2.10 38.88
C SER A 344 -21.31 -0.78 39.31
N ALA A 345 -22.31 -0.31 38.56
CA ALA A 345 -23.09 0.88 38.92
C ALA A 345 -23.94 0.67 40.18
N GLN A 346 -24.50 -0.54 40.36
CA GLN A 346 -25.27 -0.90 41.54
C GLN A 346 -24.41 -0.93 42.81
N VAL A 347 -23.21 -1.49 42.73
CA VAL A 347 -22.24 -1.53 43.85
C VAL A 347 -21.82 -0.11 44.26
N VAL A 348 -21.63 0.79 43.31
CA VAL A 348 -21.32 2.21 43.61
C VAL A 348 -22.48 2.90 44.30
N HIS A 349 -23.72 2.64 43.89
CA HIS A 349 -24.94 3.25 44.50
C HIS A 349 -25.16 2.73 45.93
N GLU A 350 -24.98 1.43 46.18
CA GLU A 350 -25.06 0.85 47.52
C GLU A 350 -23.96 1.38 48.46
N SER A 351 -22.74 1.60 47.95
CA SER A 351 -21.66 2.18 48.76
C SER A 351 -21.87 3.67 49.10
N GLU A 352 -22.58 4.41 48.28
CA GLU A 352 -22.97 5.81 48.55
C GLU A 352 -24.13 5.90 49.60
N GLU A 353 -25.07 4.96 49.57
CA GLU A 353 -26.17 4.90 50.57
C GLU A 353 -25.67 4.48 51.96
N GLU A 354 -24.72 3.51 52.06
CA GLU A 354 -24.15 3.13 53.36
C GLU A 354 -23.21 4.21 53.94
N GLY A 355 -22.52 4.99 53.10
CA GLY A 355 -21.67 6.11 53.54
C GLY A 355 -22.43 7.35 54.04
N GLY A 356 -23.72 7.47 53.69
CA GLY A 356 -24.57 8.63 54.06
C GLY A 356 -25.21 8.58 55.45
N THR A 357 -25.15 7.45 56.18
CA THR A 357 -25.83 7.27 57.47
C THR A 357 -24.97 7.41 58.74
N SER A 358 -23.71 7.85 58.61
CA SER A 358 -22.78 7.92 59.73
C SER A 358 -22.48 9.35 60.25
N HIS A 359 -23.34 10.34 59.99
CA HIS A 359 -23.26 11.66 60.61
C HIS A 359 -24.64 12.13 61.08
N VAL A 360 -25.06 11.65 62.25
CA VAL A 360 -25.96 12.36 63.20
C VAL A 360 -25.44 12.14 64.62
#